data_ebe98817854729f6b0578becc2bcd921
#
_entry.id   ebe98817854729f6b0578becc2bcd921
#
_cell.length_a   1.000
_cell.length_b   1.000
_cell.length_c   1.000
_cell.angle_alpha   90.00
_cell.angle_beta   90.00
_cell.angle_gamma   90.00
#
_symmetry.space_group_name_H-M   'P 1'
#
loop_
_entity.id
_entity.type
_entity.pdbx_description
1 polymer ?
#
loop_
_entity_poly.entity_id
_entity_poly.type
_entity_poly.pdbx_seq_one_letter_code
_entity_poly.pdbx_strand_id
1 'polypeptide(L)'
;STDFKDNWSDILEVEDKKIIKEYFDKFEELQDKIGFINFVVGKKDFNLKMKGPIEKGITFELPRNSLVESCKYSIFDDLLIGNFMKTQLHNLSSLYDPFINFNNIVPKYGDNGLAYTKEELIKYEKEYAKRMGIEYFYDLFANQSKNYFKFFFKNYRNSKYYTKFRKYYYYIFR
;
A
#
# COMPACT_ATOMS: atom_id res chain seq x y z
N SER A 1 -15.99 -13.23 12.77
CA SER A 1 -16.95 -13.09 13.86
C SER A 1 -18.29 -12.71 13.26
N THR A 2 -19.34 -13.45 13.61
CA THR A 2 -20.72 -13.24 13.14
C THR A 2 -21.28 -11.88 13.57
N ASP A 3 -20.74 -11.31 14.63
CA ASP A 3 -21.18 -10.03 15.20
C ASP A 3 -20.96 -8.81 14.30
N PHE A 4 -20.00 -8.91 13.37
CA PHE A 4 -19.69 -7.84 12.40
C PHE A 4 -20.21 -8.14 10.99
N LYS A 5 -21.11 -9.13 10.82
CA LYS A 5 -21.61 -9.62 9.52
C LYS A 5 -20.52 -10.12 8.58
N ASP A 6 -19.33 -10.42 9.08
CA ASP A 6 -18.20 -10.96 8.31
C ASP A 6 -18.32 -12.48 8.21
N ASN A 7 -18.57 -12.95 7.00
CA ASN A 7 -18.59 -14.37 6.69
C ASN A 7 -17.54 -14.68 5.62
N TRP A 8 -16.57 -15.53 5.96
CA TRP A 8 -15.51 -15.95 5.06
C TRP A 8 -15.96 -16.81 3.89
N SER A 9 -17.21 -17.26 3.91
CA SER A 9 -17.80 -18.08 2.83
C SER A 9 -18.51 -17.26 1.77
N ASP A 10 -18.79 -15.98 2.05
CA ASP A 10 -19.53 -15.12 1.13
C ASP A 10 -18.64 -14.72 -0.05
N ILE A 11 -19.21 -14.78 -1.25
CA ILE A 11 -18.54 -14.45 -2.50
C ILE A 11 -18.90 -13.02 -2.96
N LEU A 12 -18.03 -12.40 -3.74
CA LEU A 12 -18.29 -11.09 -4.34
C LEU A 12 -19.39 -11.16 -5.41
N GLU A 13 -20.34 -10.26 -5.32
CA GLU A 13 -21.36 -10.00 -6.32
C GLU A 13 -20.82 -9.05 -7.43
N VAL A 14 -21.62 -8.82 -8.47
CA VAL A 14 -21.22 -7.96 -9.59
C VAL A 14 -21.00 -6.53 -9.13
N GLU A 15 -21.89 -6.01 -8.29
CA GLU A 15 -21.79 -4.63 -7.79
C GLU A 15 -20.62 -4.46 -6.84
N ASP A 16 -20.31 -5.46 -6.01
CA ASP A 16 -19.12 -5.45 -5.14
C ASP A 16 -17.84 -5.27 -5.96
N LYS A 17 -17.71 -6.03 -7.04
CA LYS A 17 -16.54 -5.98 -7.93
C LYS A 17 -16.38 -4.61 -8.58
N LYS A 18 -17.50 -3.95 -8.90
CA LYS A 18 -17.51 -2.59 -9.43
C LYS A 18 -17.01 -1.60 -8.39
N ILE A 19 -17.53 -1.63 -7.15
CA ILE A 19 -17.10 -0.78 -6.04
C ILE A 19 -15.60 -0.93 -5.79
N ILE A 20 -15.10 -2.17 -5.70
CA ILE A 20 -13.69 -2.45 -5.46
C ILE A 20 -12.83 -1.91 -6.60
N LYS A 21 -13.23 -2.15 -7.84
CA LYS A 21 -12.51 -1.66 -9.02
C LYS A 21 -12.45 -0.14 -9.04
N GLU A 22 -13.57 0.56 -8.86
CA GLU A 22 -13.65 2.02 -8.84
C GLU A 22 -12.78 2.62 -7.73
N TYR A 23 -12.68 1.96 -6.58
CA TYR A 23 -11.80 2.38 -5.50
C TYR A 23 -10.32 2.28 -5.89
N PHE A 24 -9.88 1.13 -6.40
CA PHE A 24 -8.46 0.92 -6.75
C PHE A 24 -8.04 1.60 -8.06
N ASP A 25 -8.97 1.93 -8.95
CA ASP A 25 -8.67 2.72 -10.16
C ASP A 25 -8.17 4.14 -9.83
N LYS A 26 -8.50 4.66 -8.64
CA LYS A 26 -8.01 5.97 -8.15
C LYS A 26 -6.50 5.99 -7.89
N PHE A 27 -5.87 4.85 -7.65
CA PHE A 27 -4.46 4.77 -7.27
C PHE A 27 -3.53 4.81 -8.49
N GLU A 28 -3.53 5.93 -9.22
CA GLU A 28 -2.72 6.09 -10.43
C GLU A 28 -1.23 5.82 -10.19
N GLU A 29 -0.70 6.23 -9.04
CA GLU A 29 0.71 6.00 -8.69
C GLU A 29 1.06 4.51 -8.55
N LEU A 30 0.08 3.66 -8.21
CA LEU A 30 0.25 2.23 -8.05
C LEU A 30 0.14 1.48 -9.37
N GLN A 31 -0.65 2.02 -10.32
CA GLN A 31 -0.97 1.37 -11.58
C GLN A 31 0.26 0.91 -12.37
N ASP A 32 1.33 1.72 -12.38
CA ASP A 32 2.54 1.44 -13.16
C ASP A 32 3.58 0.62 -12.37
N LYS A 33 3.36 0.39 -11.08
CA LYS A 33 4.34 -0.24 -10.18
C LYS A 33 4.12 -1.73 -9.99
N ILE A 34 2.89 -2.21 -10.10
CA ILE A 34 2.51 -3.63 -9.96
C ILE A 34 1.61 -4.07 -11.12
N GLY A 35 1.63 -5.36 -11.41
CA GLY A 35 0.84 -5.95 -12.49
C GLY A 35 -0.57 -6.34 -12.06
N PHE A 36 -0.80 -6.57 -10.77
CA PHE A 36 -2.12 -6.97 -10.29
C PHE A 36 -2.32 -6.76 -8.78
N ILE A 37 -3.60 -6.63 -8.39
CA ILE A 37 -4.08 -6.89 -7.04
C ILE A 37 -5.14 -7.98 -7.14
N ASN A 38 -4.96 -9.07 -6.40
CA ASN A 38 -5.90 -10.18 -6.36
C ASN A 38 -6.61 -10.23 -5.00
N PHE A 39 -7.92 -10.40 -5.00
CA PHE A 39 -8.73 -10.58 -3.80
C PHE A 39 -9.28 -12.00 -3.78
N VAL A 40 -9.01 -12.74 -2.70
CA VAL A 40 -9.59 -14.06 -2.44
C VAL A 40 -10.72 -13.87 -1.45
N VAL A 41 -11.96 -13.97 -1.94
CA VAL A 41 -13.18 -13.78 -1.15
C VAL A 41 -14.10 -14.97 -1.35
N GLY A 42 -14.49 -15.64 -0.26
CA GLY A 42 -15.30 -16.87 -0.34
C GLY A 42 -14.59 -17.97 -1.13
N LYS A 43 -13.25 -18.07 -1.04
CA LYS A 43 -12.41 -19.00 -1.81
C LYS A 43 -12.47 -18.79 -3.34
N LYS A 44 -12.88 -17.61 -3.80
CA LYS A 44 -12.89 -17.22 -5.21
C LYS A 44 -11.99 -16.02 -5.43
N ASP A 45 -11.26 -16.09 -6.53
CA ASP A 45 -10.36 -15.01 -6.95
C ASP A 45 -11.11 -13.91 -7.68
N PHE A 46 -10.75 -12.67 -7.37
CA PHE A 46 -11.11 -11.48 -8.13
C PHE A 46 -9.85 -10.66 -8.38
N ASN A 47 -9.39 -10.65 -9.63
CA ASN A 47 -8.13 -10.05 -10.03
C ASN A 47 -8.36 -8.68 -10.68
N LEU A 48 -7.72 -7.64 -10.15
CA LEU A 48 -7.59 -6.33 -10.76
C LEU A 48 -6.25 -6.25 -11.48
N LYS A 49 -6.29 -6.16 -12.81
CA LYS A 49 -5.10 -5.96 -13.64
C LYS A 49 -4.63 -4.53 -13.54
N MET A 50 -3.33 -4.35 -13.33
CA MET A 50 -2.60 -3.10 -13.33
C MET A 50 -1.68 -3.01 -14.54
N LYS A 51 -1.00 -1.88 -14.74
CA LYS A 51 -0.13 -1.63 -15.91
C LYS A 51 1.32 -2.01 -15.69
N GLY A 52 1.72 -2.22 -14.43
CA GLY A 52 3.10 -2.54 -14.05
C GLY A 52 3.52 -3.97 -14.41
N PRO A 53 4.71 -4.41 -13.95
CA PRO A 53 5.26 -5.73 -14.23
C PRO A 53 4.33 -6.84 -13.77
N ILE A 54 3.96 -7.75 -14.70
CA ILE A 54 2.94 -8.80 -14.49
C ILE A 54 3.30 -9.78 -13.37
N GLU A 55 4.58 -9.97 -13.11
CA GLU A 55 5.10 -10.85 -12.05
C GLU A 55 5.02 -10.21 -10.66
N LYS A 56 4.76 -8.88 -10.57
CA LYS A 56 4.65 -8.15 -9.31
C LYS A 56 3.20 -7.92 -8.94
N GLY A 57 2.82 -8.32 -7.76
CA GLY A 57 1.44 -8.13 -7.32
C GLY A 57 1.22 -8.43 -5.84
N ILE A 58 -0.01 -8.23 -5.41
CA ILE A 58 -0.44 -8.45 -4.04
C ILE A 58 -1.73 -9.27 -4.07
N THR A 59 -1.81 -10.31 -3.24
CA THR A 59 -3.06 -11.03 -3.00
C THR A 59 -3.51 -10.77 -1.57
N PHE A 60 -4.76 -10.37 -1.42
CA PHE A 60 -5.45 -10.20 -0.15
C PHE A 60 -6.55 -11.24 -0.02
N GLU A 61 -6.53 -12.04 1.06
CA GLU A 61 -7.62 -12.94 1.42
C GLU A 61 -8.37 -12.36 2.62
N LEU A 62 -9.66 -12.04 2.45
CA LEU A 62 -10.47 -11.37 3.46
C LEU A 62 -11.97 -11.61 3.24
N PRO A 63 -12.82 -11.35 4.27
CA PRO A 63 -14.27 -11.44 4.15
C PRO A 63 -14.85 -10.41 3.17
N ARG A 64 -15.96 -10.79 2.49
CA ARG A 64 -16.66 -9.94 1.53
C ARG A 64 -17.05 -8.58 2.12
N ASN A 65 -17.72 -8.58 3.26
CA ASN A 65 -18.26 -7.35 3.83
C ASN A 65 -17.16 -6.36 4.22
N SER A 66 -16.09 -6.85 4.88
CA SER A 66 -14.92 -6.01 5.21
C SER A 66 -14.30 -5.36 3.97
N LEU A 67 -14.14 -6.09 2.87
CA LEU A 67 -13.57 -5.56 1.64
C LEU A 67 -14.48 -4.49 1.01
N VAL A 68 -15.76 -4.81 0.85
CA VAL A 68 -16.70 -3.93 0.16
C VAL A 68 -16.91 -2.63 0.93
N GLU A 69 -17.16 -2.71 2.23
CA GLU A 69 -17.36 -1.53 3.07
C GLU A 69 -16.09 -0.66 3.14
N SER A 70 -14.90 -1.27 3.24
CA SER A 70 -13.66 -0.51 3.25
C SER A 70 -13.40 0.26 1.95
N CYS A 71 -13.73 -0.33 0.80
CA CYS A 71 -13.64 0.35 -0.49
C CYS A 71 -14.68 1.44 -0.63
N LYS A 72 -15.93 1.16 -0.22
CA LYS A 72 -17.06 2.09 -0.30
C LYS A 72 -16.83 3.36 0.53
N TYR A 73 -16.28 3.22 1.72
CA TYR A 73 -16.01 4.34 2.63
C TYR A 73 -14.58 4.87 2.53
N SER A 74 -13.76 4.34 1.62
CA SER A 74 -12.36 4.77 1.43
C SER A 74 -11.49 4.59 2.70
N ILE A 75 -11.69 3.51 3.44
CA ILE A 75 -10.98 3.14 4.68
C ILE A 75 -10.21 1.82 4.55
N PHE A 76 -9.70 1.49 3.35
CA PHE A 76 -8.96 0.25 3.13
C PHE A 76 -7.66 0.18 3.93
N ASP A 77 -7.07 1.34 4.27
CA ASP A 77 -5.92 1.46 5.17
C ASP A 77 -6.22 0.94 6.58
N ASP A 78 -7.44 1.06 7.08
CA ASP A 78 -7.84 0.50 8.37
C ASP A 78 -7.76 -1.04 8.39
N LEU A 79 -8.07 -1.71 7.27
CA LEU A 79 -7.86 -3.15 7.15
C LEU A 79 -6.38 -3.53 7.20
N LEU A 80 -5.50 -2.71 6.63
CA LEU A 80 -4.05 -2.91 6.68
C LEU A 80 -3.52 -2.74 8.11
N ILE A 81 -4.01 -1.74 8.84
CA ILE A 81 -3.65 -1.46 10.24
C ILE A 81 -4.20 -2.56 11.16
N GLY A 82 -5.46 -2.91 11.00
CA GLY A 82 -6.15 -3.90 11.82
C GLY A 82 -5.71 -5.35 11.60
N ASN A 83 -4.95 -5.62 10.54
CA ASN A 83 -4.48 -6.96 10.15
C ASN A 83 -5.64 -7.98 10.02
N PHE A 84 -6.78 -7.54 9.51
CA PHE A 84 -7.97 -8.37 9.29
C PHE A 84 -7.93 -9.21 8.02
N MET A 85 -6.82 -9.19 7.29
CA MET A 85 -6.65 -9.89 6.04
C MET A 85 -5.35 -10.67 6.00
N LYS A 86 -5.33 -11.76 5.25
CA LYS A 86 -4.08 -12.43 4.88
C LYS A 86 -3.50 -11.76 3.65
N THR A 87 -2.23 -11.45 3.69
CA THR A 87 -1.53 -10.77 2.60
C THR A 87 -0.43 -11.67 2.05
N GLN A 88 -0.45 -11.91 0.75
CA GLN A 88 0.61 -12.59 0.01
C GLN A 88 1.24 -11.64 -1.00
N LEU A 89 2.56 -11.53 -0.94
CA LEU A 89 3.35 -10.67 -1.83
C LEU A 89 3.95 -11.50 -2.97
N HIS A 90 3.84 -11.03 -4.21
CA HIS A 90 4.40 -11.65 -5.41
C HIS A 90 5.52 -10.78 -5.94
N ASN A 91 6.76 -11.26 -5.86
CA ASN A 91 7.99 -10.54 -6.24
C ASN A 91 8.13 -9.14 -5.63
N LEU A 92 7.62 -8.99 -4.41
CA LEU A 92 7.69 -7.78 -3.59
C LEU A 92 8.33 -8.12 -2.25
N SER A 93 9.13 -7.20 -1.72
CA SER A 93 9.81 -7.40 -0.45
C SER A 93 8.91 -7.14 0.76
N SER A 94 8.02 -6.19 0.64
CA SER A 94 7.02 -5.80 1.67
C SER A 94 6.01 -4.82 1.08
N LEU A 95 4.90 -4.55 1.78
CA LEU A 95 3.97 -3.46 1.45
C LEU A 95 4.61 -2.06 1.61
N TYR A 96 5.72 -1.96 2.35
CA TYR A 96 6.55 -0.77 2.52
C TYR A 96 7.75 -0.75 1.56
N ASP A 97 7.76 -1.61 0.54
CA ASP A 97 8.82 -1.59 -0.48
C ASP A 97 8.90 -0.17 -1.07
N PRO A 98 10.11 0.48 -1.07
CA PRO A 98 10.24 1.88 -1.48
C PRO A 98 9.84 2.14 -2.92
N PHE A 99 9.86 1.13 -3.79
CA PHE A 99 9.44 1.25 -5.18
C PHE A 99 7.92 1.22 -5.36
N ILE A 100 7.20 0.49 -4.48
CA ILE A 100 5.75 0.35 -4.55
C ILE A 100 5.08 1.28 -3.56
N ASN A 101 5.56 1.28 -2.32
CA ASN A 101 5.10 2.15 -1.25
C ASN A 101 3.58 2.05 -0.98
N PHE A 102 3.05 0.82 -1.07
CA PHE A 102 1.61 0.56 -0.98
C PHE A 102 0.99 1.15 0.28
N ASN A 103 1.60 0.89 1.45
CA ASN A 103 1.12 1.37 2.74
C ASN A 103 1.15 2.90 2.91
N ASN A 104 1.85 3.63 2.06
CA ASN A 104 1.84 5.09 2.09
C ASN A 104 0.96 5.68 0.97
N ILE A 105 0.68 4.91 -0.08
CA ILE A 105 -0.23 5.35 -1.16
C ILE A 105 -1.68 5.24 -0.70
N VAL A 106 -2.09 4.11 -0.13
CA VAL A 106 -3.50 3.86 0.23
C VAL A 106 -4.09 4.93 1.15
N PRO A 107 -3.43 5.34 2.26
CA PRO A 107 -3.98 6.37 3.15
C PRO A 107 -4.11 7.76 2.51
N LYS A 108 -3.35 8.06 1.46
CA LYS A 108 -3.47 9.35 0.75
C LYS A 108 -4.82 9.49 0.03
N TYR A 109 -5.40 8.35 -0.40
CA TYR A 109 -6.71 8.26 -1.04
C TYR A 109 -7.81 7.79 -0.06
N GLY A 110 -7.47 7.65 1.21
CA GLY A 110 -8.39 7.32 2.28
C GLY A 110 -9.19 8.54 2.74
N ASP A 111 -10.14 8.32 3.64
CA ASP A 111 -10.98 9.38 4.23
C ASP A 111 -10.16 10.44 4.98
N ASN A 112 -9.05 10.03 5.62
CA ASN A 112 -8.12 10.92 6.30
C ASN A 112 -7.26 11.77 5.35
N GLY A 113 -6.96 11.26 4.15
CA GLY A 113 -6.16 11.96 3.14
C GLY A 113 -6.93 13.02 2.38
N LEU A 114 -8.26 12.90 2.26
CA LEU A 114 -9.16 13.79 1.52
C LEU A 114 -8.81 13.99 0.04
N ALA A 115 -8.00 13.11 -0.54
CA ALA A 115 -7.64 13.15 -1.95
C ALA A 115 -8.39 12.06 -2.72
N TYR A 116 -9.27 12.46 -3.66
CA TYR A 116 -10.02 11.54 -4.53
C TYR A 116 -9.45 11.49 -5.95
N THR A 117 -8.65 12.50 -6.31
CA THR A 117 -7.99 12.62 -7.60
C THR A 117 -6.53 12.94 -7.43
N LYS A 118 -5.74 12.78 -8.51
CA LYS A 118 -4.32 13.13 -8.50
C LYS A 118 -4.08 14.63 -8.28
N GLU A 119 -4.94 15.47 -8.83
CA GLU A 119 -4.88 16.92 -8.66
C GLU A 119 -5.10 17.30 -7.19
N GLU A 120 -6.09 16.69 -6.53
CA GLU A 120 -6.34 16.89 -5.11
C GLU A 120 -5.19 16.38 -4.25
N LEU A 121 -4.59 15.25 -4.60
CA LEU A 121 -3.41 14.75 -3.93
C LEU A 121 -2.25 15.74 -4.03
N ILE A 122 -1.95 16.26 -5.22
CA ILE A 122 -0.89 17.28 -5.41
C ILE A 122 -1.18 18.54 -4.60
N LYS A 123 -2.44 18.96 -4.56
CA LYS A 123 -2.86 20.11 -3.75
C LYS A 123 -2.65 19.84 -2.26
N TYR A 124 -3.08 18.69 -1.78
CA TYR A 124 -2.89 18.26 -0.39
C TYR A 124 -1.40 18.21 -0.01
N GLU A 125 -0.55 17.59 -0.83
CA GLU A 125 0.88 17.52 -0.58
C GLU A 125 1.54 18.92 -0.54
N LYS A 126 1.14 19.83 -1.42
CA LYS A 126 1.61 21.23 -1.39
C LYS A 126 1.21 21.96 -0.11
N GLU A 127 -0.05 21.83 0.31
CA GLU A 127 -0.52 22.46 1.55
C GLU A 127 0.16 21.86 2.79
N TYR A 128 0.37 20.54 2.79
CA TYR A 128 1.08 19.86 3.86
C TYR A 128 2.55 20.33 3.95
N ALA A 129 3.25 20.36 2.80
CA ALA A 129 4.63 20.86 2.72
C ALA A 129 4.75 22.32 3.18
N LYS A 130 3.77 23.17 2.83
CA LYS A 130 3.73 24.58 3.26
C LYS A 130 3.56 24.72 4.76
N ARG A 131 2.75 23.87 5.40
CA ARG A 131 2.53 23.90 6.86
C ARG A 131 3.72 23.38 7.64
N MET A 132 4.35 22.32 7.15
CA MET A 132 5.52 21.68 7.78
C MET A 132 6.82 22.44 7.52
N GLY A 133 6.88 23.26 6.47
CA GLY A 133 8.08 24.01 6.11
C GLY A 133 9.31 23.12 5.86
N ILE A 134 10.45 23.48 6.45
CA ILE A 134 11.71 22.75 6.28
C ILE A 134 11.62 21.32 6.86
N GLU A 135 10.84 21.09 7.91
CA GLU A 135 10.69 19.78 8.53
C GLU A 135 10.09 18.75 7.57
N TYR A 136 9.20 19.18 6.67
CA TYR A 136 8.65 18.30 5.62
C TYR A 136 9.76 17.68 4.74
N PHE A 137 10.71 18.50 4.32
CA PHE A 137 11.81 18.02 3.47
C PHE A 137 12.77 17.13 4.25
N TYR A 138 13.02 17.40 5.52
CA TYR A 138 13.80 16.54 6.39
C TYR A 138 13.13 15.18 6.58
N ASP A 139 11.84 15.14 6.87
CA ASP A 139 11.09 13.91 7.07
C ASP A 139 10.98 13.11 5.76
N LEU A 140 10.68 13.76 4.64
CA LEU A 140 10.63 13.13 3.34
C LEU A 140 11.98 12.47 3.00
N PHE A 141 13.07 13.21 3.14
CA PHE A 141 14.43 12.71 2.87
C PHE A 141 14.82 11.60 3.85
N ALA A 142 14.58 11.78 5.14
CA ALA A 142 14.89 10.79 6.16
C ALA A 142 14.10 9.49 5.98
N ASN A 143 12.81 9.56 5.67
CA ASN A 143 11.97 8.39 5.47
C ASN A 143 12.29 7.65 4.17
N GLN A 144 12.51 8.38 3.07
CA GLN A 144 12.91 7.76 1.82
C GLN A 144 14.30 7.10 1.96
N SER A 145 15.29 7.81 2.50
CA SER A 145 16.63 7.25 2.66
C SER A 145 16.64 6.06 3.61
N LYS A 146 15.91 6.10 4.75
CA LYS A 146 15.77 4.93 5.64
C LYS A 146 15.19 3.72 4.93
N ASN A 147 14.18 3.90 4.09
CA ASN A 147 13.57 2.81 3.33
C ASN A 147 14.51 2.23 2.28
N TYR A 148 15.24 3.08 1.54
CA TYR A 148 16.28 2.64 0.60
C TYR A 148 17.41 1.89 1.31
N PHE A 149 17.87 2.36 2.47
CA PHE A 149 18.89 1.67 3.25
C PHE A 149 18.40 0.32 3.80
N LYS A 150 17.16 0.24 4.32
CA LYS A 150 16.57 -1.04 4.77
C LYS A 150 16.46 -2.04 3.62
N PHE A 151 15.99 -1.60 2.44
CA PHE A 151 15.92 -2.43 1.24
C PHE A 151 17.31 -2.92 0.81
N PHE A 152 18.28 -2.03 0.76
CA PHE A 152 19.66 -2.37 0.44
C PHE A 152 20.22 -3.39 1.43
N PHE A 153 20.07 -3.17 2.72
CA PHE A 153 20.56 -4.08 3.75
C PHE A 153 19.90 -5.46 3.69
N LYS A 154 18.61 -5.54 3.37
CA LYS A 154 17.91 -6.82 3.22
C LYS A 154 18.45 -7.62 2.04
N ASN A 155 18.66 -6.98 0.89
CA ASN A 155 19.05 -7.66 -0.36
C ASN A 155 20.56 -7.94 -0.45
N TYR A 156 21.39 -7.14 0.22
CA TYR A 156 22.84 -7.23 0.14
C TYR A 156 23.51 -7.66 1.47
N ARG A 157 22.75 -8.32 2.34
CA ARG A 157 23.22 -8.77 3.66
C ARG A 157 24.52 -9.60 3.61
N ASN A 158 24.71 -10.38 2.55
CA ASN A 158 25.89 -11.23 2.35
C ASN A 158 27.00 -10.55 1.54
N SER A 159 26.84 -9.28 1.19
CA SER A 159 27.87 -8.52 0.46
C SER A 159 29.00 -8.10 1.39
N LYS A 160 30.26 -8.16 0.89
CA LYS A 160 31.46 -7.65 1.60
C LYS A 160 31.36 -6.17 1.99
N TYR A 161 30.47 -5.42 1.34
CA TYR A 161 30.24 -4.01 1.64
C TYR A 161 29.19 -3.76 2.73
N TYR A 162 28.43 -4.77 3.10
CA TYR A 162 27.33 -4.66 4.08
C TYR A 162 27.77 -4.04 5.42
N THR A 163 28.87 -4.54 5.99
CA THR A 163 29.38 -4.07 7.29
C THR A 163 29.79 -2.59 7.23
N LYS A 164 30.38 -2.17 6.12
CA LYS A 164 30.84 -0.80 5.91
C LYS A 164 29.64 0.16 5.77
N PHE A 165 28.64 -0.20 4.95
CA PHE A 165 27.40 0.57 4.80
C PHE A 165 26.57 0.64 6.07
N ARG A 166 26.48 -0.46 6.82
CA ARG A 166 25.78 -0.50 8.11
C ARG A 166 26.38 0.50 9.10
N LYS A 167 27.71 0.61 9.16
CA LYS A 167 28.42 1.59 10.01
C LYS A 167 28.05 3.03 9.64
N TYR A 168 28.03 3.37 8.33
CA TYR A 168 27.65 4.68 7.86
C TYR A 168 26.17 5.00 8.16
N TYR A 169 25.27 4.03 7.98
CA TYR A 169 23.85 4.20 8.33
C TYR A 169 23.65 4.63 9.78
N TYR A 170 24.28 3.92 10.72
CA TYR A 170 24.18 4.28 12.14
C TYR A 170 24.87 5.59 12.50
N TYR A 171 25.81 6.03 11.71
CA TYR A 171 26.46 7.34 11.90
C TYR A 171 25.56 8.50 11.48
N ILE A 172 24.79 8.33 10.39
CA ILE A 172 23.93 9.38 9.83
C ILE A 172 22.58 9.49 10.55
N PHE A 173 22.02 8.34 11.00
CA PHE A 173 20.64 8.27 11.53
C PHE A 173 20.58 8.00 13.04
N ARG A 174 21.64 8.28 13.76
CA ARG A 174 21.70 8.23 15.20
C ARG A 174 21.45 9.63 15.75
#